data_d2aaa52d28a217bc5e8410b30ef5c07c
#
_entry.id   d2aaa52d28a217bc5e8410b30ef5c07c
#
_cell.length_a   1.000
_cell.length_b   1.000
_cell.length_c   1.000
_cell.angle_alpha   90.00
_cell.angle_beta   90.00
_cell.angle_gamma   90.00
#
_symmetry.space_group_name_H-M   'P 1'
#
loop_
_entity.id
_entity.type
_entity.pdbx_description
1 polymer ?
#
loop_
_entity_poly.entity_id
_entity_poly.type
_entity_poly.pdbx_seq_one_letter_code
_entity_poly.pdbx_strand_id
1 'polypeptide(L)'
;MLEPTEAPGLLLVLHDVAPPTWADYQPFVEAVDALGDVPITWLVVPDFHKHNDLQAHPTFRRQLGARLERGDELVLHGYFHCDDGPRASNPRDWFMRRIYTHEGEFYSLSREAALTRLHAGIEMFQRYDWPLQGFVAPAWLMSEGTRQALSQLPLKYTSDAQHLYRLPEFTAIDAPGLVWSARSAWRRGVSKLLSQQLEQRWRTAPVIRLGLHPVDMRHEFSRTYWLQTLKRLLDEGRVPMTKARWLALHSQRMGRAA
;
A
#
# COMPACT_ATOMS: atom_id res chain seq x y z
N MET A 1 3.66 -29.29 -10.83
CA MET A 1 3.23 -28.17 -9.91
C MET A 1 4.51 -27.53 -9.41
N LEU A 2 4.71 -26.24 -9.69
CA LEU A 2 5.85 -25.52 -9.13
C LEU A 2 5.65 -25.43 -7.60
N GLU A 3 6.72 -25.58 -6.85
CA GLU A 3 6.68 -25.30 -5.41
C GLU A 3 6.15 -23.90 -5.19
N PRO A 4 5.33 -23.63 -4.14
CA PRO A 4 4.78 -22.28 -3.85
C PRO A 4 5.85 -21.20 -3.73
N THR A 5 7.09 -21.62 -3.52
CA THR A 5 8.27 -20.74 -3.48
C THR A 5 8.75 -20.29 -4.85
N GLU A 6 8.38 -20.94 -5.96
CA GLU A 6 8.86 -20.63 -7.33
C GLU A 6 7.82 -19.85 -8.15
N ALA A 7 6.55 -19.95 -7.80
CA ALA A 7 5.48 -19.26 -8.52
C ALA A 7 5.57 -17.74 -8.37
N PRO A 8 5.25 -16.97 -9.44
CA PRO A 8 5.25 -15.50 -9.36
C PRO A 8 4.16 -14.99 -8.41
N GLY A 9 4.51 -13.99 -7.60
CA GLY A 9 3.61 -13.42 -6.61
C GLY A 9 2.59 -12.45 -7.20
N LEU A 10 1.45 -12.32 -6.50
CA LEU A 10 0.42 -11.31 -6.75
C LEU A 10 0.05 -10.65 -5.42
N LEU A 11 0.26 -9.33 -5.32
CA LEU A 11 -0.05 -8.59 -4.09
C LEU A 11 -1.21 -7.63 -4.35
N LEU A 12 -2.33 -7.87 -3.69
CA LEU A 12 -3.47 -6.93 -3.69
C LEU A 12 -3.28 -5.94 -2.55
N VAL A 13 -3.22 -4.65 -2.87
CA VAL A 13 -2.91 -3.57 -1.92
C VAL A 13 -3.99 -2.51 -1.97
N LEU A 14 -4.66 -2.26 -0.85
CA LEU A 14 -5.67 -1.20 -0.72
C LEU A 14 -5.07 -0.02 0.04
N HIS A 15 -5.03 1.14 -0.62
CA HIS A 15 -4.49 2.40 -0.09
C HIS A 15 -5.54 3.18 0.70
N ASP A 16 -5.10 4.15 1.50
CA ASP A 16 -5.96 5.14 2.18
C ASP A 16 -7.09 4.50 3.02
N VAL A 17 -6.77 3.39 3.67
CA VAL A 17 -7.75 2.61 4.44
C VAL A 17 -8.03 3.30 5.76
N ALA A 18 -9.24 3.82 5.88
CA ALA A 18 -9.71 4.62 7.02
C ALA A 18 -11.23 4.48 7.21
N PRO A 19 -11.81 4.88 8.33
CA PRO A 19 -13.26 4.78 8.55
C PRO A 19 -14.10 5.39 7.41
N PRO A 20 -13.78 6.60 6.87
CA PRO A 20 -14.59 7.20 5.81
C PRO A 20 -14.42 6.55 4.44
N THR A 21 -13.36 5.78 4.21
CA THR A 21 -13.08 5.14 2.91
C THR A 21 -13.51 3.68 2.87
N TRP A 22 -13.86 3.10 4.00
CA TRP A 22 -14.24 1.68 4.12
C TRP A 22 -15.42 1.29 3.23
N ALA A 23 -16.47 2.11 3.21
CA ALA A 23 -17.66 1.84 2.41
C ALA A 23 -17.37 1.78 0.89
N ASP A 24 -16.37 2.54 0.41
CA ASP A 24 -15.95 2.49 -0.99
C ASP A 24 -15.35 1.13 -1.36
N TYR A 25 -14.61 0.50 -0.43
CA TYR A 25 -13.95 -0.79 -0.63
C TYR A 25 -14.87 -1.99 -0.48
N GLN A 26 -15.89 -1.91 0.35
CA GLN A 26 -16.68 -3.07 0.77
C GLN A 26 -17.19 -3.93 -0.39
N PRO A 27 -17.83 -3.40 -1.45
CA PRO A 27 -18.33 -4.24 -2.55
C PRO A 27 -17.22 -4.97 -3.32
N PHE A 28 -16.04 -4.34 -3.43
CA PHE A 28 -14.89 -4.96 -4.09
C PHE A 28 -14.29 -6.08 -3.23
N VAL A 29 -14.15 -5.84 -1.93
CA VAL A 29 -13.61 -6.82 -0.98
C VAL A 29 -14.52 -8.04 -0.88
N GLU A 30 -15.84 -7.86 -0.83
CA GLU A 30 -16.80 -8.95 -0.87
C GLU A 30 -16.67 -9.81 -2.14
N ALA A 31 -16.45 -9.16 -3.29
CA ALA A 31 -16.21 -9.87 -4.54
C ALA A 31 -14.86 -10.60 -4.56
N VAL A 32 -13.82 -10.05 -3.94
CA VAL A 32 -12.51 -10.72 -3.78
C VAL A 32 -12.64 -11.91 -2.84
N ASP A 33 -13.34 -11.77 -1.71
CA ASP A 33 -13.58 -12.85 -0.76
C ASP A 33 -14.33 -14.04 -1.40
N ALA A 34 -15.20 -13.77 -2.39
CA ALA A 34 -15.90 -14.79 -3.15
C ALA A 34 -14.99 -15.56 -4.15
N LEU A 35 -13.80 -15.04 -4.48
CA LEU A 35 -12.81 -15.75 -5.32
C LEU A 35 -12.05 -16.84 -4.54
N GLY A 36 -12.12 -16.84 -3.21
CA GLY A 36 -11.40 -17.74 -2.35
C GLY A 36 -10.35 -17.05 -1.48
N ASP A 37 -9.26 -17.76 -1.20
CA ASP A 37 -8.23 -17.30 -0.27
C ASP A 37 -7.23 -16.33 -0.96
N VAL A 38 -7.63 -15.07 -1.06
CA VAL A 38 -6.83 -13.98 -1.62
C VAL A 38 -6.51 -12.97 -0.50
N PRO A 39 -5.35 -13.07 0.14
CA PRO A 39 -4.97 -12.14 1.21
C PRO A 39 -4.70 -10.73 0.67
N ILE A 40 -5.10 -9.74 1.43
CA ILE A 40 -5.02 -8.31 1.09
C ILE A 40 -4.01 -7.61 2.01
N THR A 41 -3.22 -6.71 1.46
CA THR A 41 -2.42 -5.75 2.25
C THR A 41 -3.18 -4.43 2.35
N TRP A 42 -3.57 -4.04 3.57
CA TRP A 42 -4.34 -2.84 3.88
C TRP A 42 -3.41 -1.73 4.36
N LEU A 43 -3.34 -0.63 3.63
CA LEU A 43 -2.56 0.54 4.02
C LEU A 43 -3.43 1.45 4.90
N VAL A 44 -3.30 1.30 6.22
CA VAL A 44 -4.16 1.90 7.23
C VAL A 44 -3.65 3.27 7.65
N VAL A 45 -4.54 4.26 7.65
CA VAL A 45 -4.28 5.62 8.11
C VAL A 45 -4.87 5.82 9.51
N PRO A 46 -4.06 6.14 10.53
CA PRO A 46 -4.50 6.30 11.93
C PRO A 46 -5.55 7.39 12.16
N ASP A 47 -5.34 8.59 11.63
CA ASP A 47 -6.26 9.73 11.77
C ASP A 47 -6.42 10.45 10.44
N PHE A 48 -7.25 9.88 9.58
CA PHE A 48 -7.41 10.34 8.20
C PHE A 48 -7.86 11.80 8.13
N HIS A 49 -6.99 12.66 7.59
CA HIS A 49 -7.17 14.10 7.46
C HIS A 49 -7.43 14.83 8.78
N LYS A 50 -6.92 14.31 9.92
CA LYS A 50 -7.06 14.89 11.28
C LYS A 50 -8.50 14.98 11.80
N HIS A 51 -9.40 14.21 11.21
CA HIS A 51 -10.84 14.24 11.55
C HIS A 51 -11.45 12.86 11.75
N ASN A 52 -10.68 11.80 11.50
CA ASN A 52 -11.18 10.42 11.52
C ASN A 52 -10.22 9.51 12.28
N ASP A 53 -9.99 9.88 13.57
CA ASP A 53 -9.18 9.07 14.47
C ASP A 53 -9.79 7.66 14.58
N LEU A 54 -9.02 6.68 14.18
CA LEU A 54 -9.39 5.28 14.20
C LEU A 54 -9.82 4.81 15.61
N GLN A 55 -9.32 5.47 16.67
CA GLN A 55 -9.72 5.17 18.04
C GLN A 55 -11.22 5.45 18.30
N ALA A 56 -11.80 6.42 17.62
CA ALA A 56 -13.23 6.75 17.72
C ALA A 56 -14.14 5.77 16.95
N HIS A 57 -13.58 4.82 16.17
CA HIS A 57 -14.32 3.92 15.27
C HIS A 57 -14.17 2.44 15.64
N PRO A 58 -14.76 1.96 16.77
CA PRO A 58 -14.56 0.59 17.27
C PRO A 58 -15.06 -0.49 16.30
N THR A 59 -16.12 -0.23 15.55
CA THR A 59 -16.64 -1.17 14.55
C THR A 59 -15.65 -1.37 13.42
N PHE A 60 -15.06 -0.29 12.92
CA PHE A 60 -14.04 -0.35 11.87
C PHE A 60 -12.78 -1.10 12.36
N ARG A 61 -12.34 -0.87 13.60
CA ARG A 61 -11.22 -1.63 14.19
C ARG A 61 -11.51 -3.13 14.27
N ARG A 62 -12.73 -3.54 14.65
CA ARG A 62 -13.12 -4.97 14.64
C ARG A 62 -13.09 -5.56 13.23
N GLN A 63 -13.50 -4.79 12.22
CA GLN A 63 -13.41 -5.23 10.81
C GLN A 63 -11.96 -5.46 10.39
N LEU A 64 -11.03 -4.55 10.73
CA LEU A 64 -9.60 -4.74 10.46
C LEU A 64 -9.02 -5.94 11.24
N GLY A 65 -9.41 -6.15 12.50
CA GLY A 65 -9.01 -7.33 13.27
C GLY A 65 -9.47 -8.63 12.60
N ALA A 66 -10.73 -8.70 12.16
CA ALA A 66 -11.25 -9.85 11.44
C ALA A 66 -10.52 -10.11 10.10
N ARG A 67 -10.00 -9.05 9.43
CA ARG A 67 -9.17 -9.19 8.23
C ARG A 67 -7.81 -9.82 8.57
N LEU A 68 -7.19 -9.45 9.68
CA LEU A 68 -5.95 -10.09 10.17
C LEU A 68 -6.15 -11.58 10.44
N GLU A 69 -7.25 -11.97 11.07
CA GLU A 69 -7.60 -13.38 11.34
C GLU A 69 -7.76 -14.20 10.06
N ARG A 70 -8.12 -13.58 8.95
CA ARG A 70 -8.19 -14.20 7.61
C ARG A 70 -6.84 -14.31 6.90
N GLY A 71 -5.75 -13.81 7.49
CA GLY A 71 -4.42 -13.83 6.89
C GLY A 71 -4.04 -12.59 6.09
N ASP A 72 -4.83 -11.52 6.17
CA ASP A 72 -4.49 -10.21 5.61
C ASP A 72 -3.35 -9.55 6.38
N GLU A 73 -2.81 -8.48 5.82
CA GLU A 73 -1.77 -7.67 6.44
C GLU A 73 -2.23 -6.22 6.61
N LEU A 74 -2.01 -5.66 7.80
CA LEU A 74 -2.17 -4.23 8.04
C LEU A 74 -0.80 -3.54 8.02
N VAL A 75 -0.72 -2.41 7.33
CA VAL A 75 0.48 -1.62 7.12
C VAL A 75 0.20 -0.16 7.46
N LEU A 76 1.10 0.50 8.14
CA LEU A 76 0.97 1.92 8.46
C LEU A 76 1.12 2.78 7.21
N HIS A 77 0.14 3.68 6.94
CA HIS A 77 0.10 4.54 5.76
C HIS A 77 0.05 6.03 6.13
N GLY A 78 1.20 6.58 6.50
CA GLY A 78 1.24 7.89 7.13
C GLY A 78 0.59 7.86 8.52
N TYR A 79 0.27 9.03 9.05
CA TYR A 79 -0.55 9.18 10.26
C TYR A 79 -1.83 9.96 9.98
N PHE A 80 -1.72 11.08 9.25
CA PHE A 80 -2.83 11.95 8.89
C PHE A 80 -3.22 11.87 7.41
N HIS A 81 -2.35 11.35 6.55
CA HIS A 81 -2.52 11.33 5.09
C HIS A 81 -2.80 12.73 4.50
N CYS A 82 -2.21 13.75 5.06
CA CYS A 82 -2.30 15.12 4.56
C CYS A 82 -0.99 15.87 4.78
N ASP A 83 -0.63 16.72 3.82
CA ASP A 83 0.55 17.59 3.93
C ASP A 83 0.24 18.77 4.84
N ASP A 84 0.78 18.75 6.05
CA ASP A 84 0.73 19.82 7.04
C ASP A 84 2.10 20.43 7.34
N GLY A 85 3.08 20.16 6.49
CA GLY A 85 4.44 20.70 6.60
C GLY A 85 4.51 22.22 6.44
N PRO A 86 5.66 22.84 6.74
CA PRO A 86 5.87 24.25 6.59
C PRO A 86 5.63 24.71 5.15
N ARG A 87 5.55 26.04 4.92
CA ARG A 87 5.37 26.58 3.56
C ARG A 87 6.49 26.09 2.64
N ALA A 88 6.15 25.86 1.37
CA ALA A 88 7.09 25.42 0.36
C ALA A 88 8.30 26.35 0.28
N SER A 89 9.50 25.78 0.27
CA SER A 89 10.78 26.52 0.30
C SER A 89 11.25 26.95 -1.10
N ASN A 90 10.76 26.32 -2.15
CA ASN A 90 11.14 26.61 -3.54
C ASN A 90 10.02 26.20 -4.53
N PRO A 91 10.08 26.61 -5.82
CA PRO A 91 9.05 26.31 -6.81
C PRO A 91 8.78 24.81 -7.04
N ARG A 92 9.83 23.96 -6.97
CA ARG A 92 9.67 22.50 -7.11
C ARG A 92 8.89 21.92 -5.94
N ASP A 93 9.25 22.33 -4.72
CA ASP A 93 8.56 21.94 -3.49
C ASP A 93 7.10 22.40 -3.54
N TRP A 94 6.85 23.65 -3.94
CA TRP A 94 5.49 24.17 -4.15
C TRP A 94 4.70 23.33 -5.15
N PHE A 95 5.29 22.99 -6.30
CA PHE A 95 4.64 22.16 -7.33
C PHE A 95 4.28 20.78 -6.78
N MET A 96 5.23 20.11 -6.13
CA MET A 96 5.04 18.77 -5.56
C MET A 96 3.92 18.76 -4.51
N ARG A 97 3.85 19.75 -3.64
CA ARG A 97 2.95 19.82 -2.49
C ARG A 97 1.59 20.48 -2.78
N ARG A 98 1.45 21.22 -3.88
CA ARG A 98 0.23 21.98 -4.20
C ARG A 98 -0.43 21.56 -5.51
N ILE A 99 0.33 21.02 -6.44
CA ILE A 99 -0.17 20.63 -7.77
C ILE A 99 -0.14 19.11 -7.94
N TYR A 100 0.98 18.46 -7.58
CA TYR A 100 1.11 17.01 -7.73
C TYR A 100 0.25 16.26 -6.73
N THR A 101 0.36 16.59 -5.41
CA THR A 101 -0.46 15.98 -4.36
C THR A 101 -0.53 16.85 -3.11
N HIS A 102 -1.66 16.78 -2.38
CA HIS A 102 -1.81 17.32 -1.03
C HIS A 102 -1.59 16.26 0.06
N GLU A 103 -1.19 15.06 -0.33
CA GLU A 103 -1.07 13.89 0.53
C GLU A 103 0.37 13.60 0.99
N GLY A 104 1.31 14.47 0.59
CA GLY A 104 2.75 14.30 0.86
C GLY A 104 3.17 14.52 2.32
N GLU A 105 2.47 13.88 3.26
CA GLU A 105 2.69 14.05 4.70
C GLU A 105 4.16 13.89 5.11
N PHE A 106 4.87 12.92 4.56
CA PHE A 106 6.27 12.60 4.88
C PHE A 106 7.30 13.20 3.92
N TYR A 107 6.85 14.03 2.99
CA TYR A 107 7.72 14.60 1.95
C TYR A 107 8.77 15.58 2.48
N SER A 108 8.43 16.38 3.52
CA SER A 108 9.27 17.45 4.02
C SER A 108 9.61 17.37 5.52
N LEU A 109 9.31 16.24 6.17
CA LEU A 109 9.57 16.11 7.60
C LEU A 109 11.06 16.00 7.92
N SER A 110 11.48 16.61 9.05
CA SER A 110 12.76 16.30 9.68
C SER A 110 12.73 14.85 10.21
N ARG A 111 13.90 14.33 10.54
CA ARG A 111 14.00 12.99 11.16
C ARG A 111 13.18 12.90 12.45
N GLU A 112 13.28 13.91 13.30
CA GLU A 112 12.58 13.97 14.60
C GLU A 112 11.06 14.02 14.41
N ALA A 113 10.57 14.85 13.49
CA ALA A 113 9.15 14.95 13.18
C ALA A 113 8.61 13.64 12.56
N ALA A 114 9.38 13.00 11.70
CA ALA A 114 9.04 11.71 11.12
C ALA A 114 9.00 10.61 12.19
N LEU A 115 10.00 10.56 13.10
CA LEU A 115 10.01 9.62 14.23
C LEU A 115 8.77 9.80 15.11
N THR A 116 8.41 11.02 15.47
CA THR A 116 7.24 11.29 16.30
C THR A 116 5.96 10.70 15.67
N ARG A 117 5.73 10.91 14.36
CA ARG A 117 4.55 10.37 13.67
C ARG A 117 4.59 8.85 13.51
N LEU A 118 5.75 8.30 13.17
CA LEU A 118 5.93 6.87 13.03
C LEU A 118 5.73 6.14 14.36
N HIS A 119 6.27 6.68 15.46
CA HIS A 119 6.04 6.13 16.81
C HIS A 119 4.57 6.16 17.19
N ALA A 120 3.87 7.28 16.98
CA ALA A 120 2.44 7.35 17.25
C ALA A 120 1.63 6.30 16.47
N GLY A 121 1.98 6.07 15.19
CA GLY A 121 1.38 5.01 14.38
C GLY A 121 1.70 3.61 14.90
N ILE A 122 2.96 3.34 15.24
CA ILE A 122 3.41 2.05 15.81
C ILE A 122 2.70 1.77 17.14
N GLU A 123 2.64 2.76 18.03
CA GLU A 123 1.95 2.65 19.32
C GLU A 123 0.46 2.35 19.16
N MET A 124 -0.19 2.93 18.14
CA MET A 124 -1.58 2.62 17.84
C MET A 124 -1.74 1.15 17.41
N PHE A 125 -0.89 0.64 16.52
CA PHE A 125 -0.92 -0.76 16.13
C PHE A 125 -0.66 -1.70 17.33
N GLN A 126 0.31 -1.38 18.17
CA GLN A 126 0.60 -2.14 19.40
C GLN A 126 -0.59 -2.15 20.37
N ARG A 127 -1.29 -1.02 20.54
CA ARG A 127 -2.47 -0.91 21.42
C ARG A 127 -3.60 -1.88 21.02
N TYR A 128 -3.70 -2.23 19.75
CA TYR A 128 -4.71 -3.14 19.23
C TYR A 128 -4.18 -4.55 18.93
N ASP A 129 -2.95 -4.85 19.38
CA ASP A 129 -2.25 -6.12 19.09
C ASP A 129 -2.18 -6.45 17.58
N TRP A 130 -2.10 -5.42 16.75
CA TRP A 130 -1.95 -5.59 15.31
C TRP A 130 -0.47 -5.72 14.92
N PRO A 131 -0.09 -6.85 14.27
CA PRO A 131 1.28 -7.02 13.80
C PRO A 131 1.62 -5.96 12.75
N LEU A 132 2.67 -5.16 12.99
CA LEU A 132 3.13 -4.16 12.04
C LEU A 132 4.51 -4.53 11.51
N GLN A 133 4.62 -4.75 10.21
CA GLN A 133 5.88 -5.10 9.54
C GLN A 133 6.34 -4.05 8.54
N GLY A 134 5.43 -3.23 8.02
CA GLY A 134 5.75 -2.26 6.98
C GLY A 134 5.16 -0.88 7.22
N PHE A 135 5.76 0.09 6.54
CA PHE A 135 5.28 1.46 6.40
C PHE A 135 5.26 1.84 4.93
N VAL A 136 4.24 2.55 4.50
CA VAL A 136 4.19 3.15 3.15
C VAL A 136 3.84 4.63 3.29
N ALA A 137 4.71 5.49 2.79
CA ALA A 137 4.44 6.93 2.82
C ALA A 137 3.28 7.28 1.88
N PRO A 138 2.36 8.19 2.29
CA PRO A 138 1.35 8.75 1.40
C PRO A 138 1.99 9.32 0.12
N ALA A 139 1.34 9.11 -1.02
CA ALA A 139 1.85 9.46 -2.35
C ALA A 139 3.27 8.93 -2.66
N TRP A 140 3.79 7.98 -1.88
CA TRP A 140 5.17 7.45 -1.93
C TRP A 140 6.26 8.50 -1.76
N LEU A 141 5.95 9.64 -1.15
CA LEU A 141 6.87 10.76 -0.98
C LEU A 141 7.50 10.72 0.42
N MET A 142 8.82 10.67 0.46
CA MET A 142 9.61 10.66 1.69
C MET A 142 10.77 11.65 1.61
N SER A 143 10.97 12.43 2.69
CA SER A 143 12.20 13.18 2.90
C SER A 143 13.37 12.27 3.26
N GLU A 144 14.58 12.79 3.18
CA GLU A 144 15.76 12.11 3.71
C GLU A 144 15.64 11.88 5.23
N GLY A 145 15.05 12.84 5.97
CA GLY A 145 14.76 12.68 7.40
C GLY A 145 13.80 11.52 7.68
N THR A 146 12.79 11.33 6.84
CA THR A 146 11.87 10.18 6.95
C THR A 146 12.62 8.85 6.70
N ARG A 147 13.50 8.78 5.71
CA ARG A 147 14.32 7.58 5.45
C ARG A 147 15.20 7.23 6.65
N GLN A 148 15.88 8.23 7.21
CA GLN A 148 16.71 8.08 8.42
C GLN A 148 15.88 7.62 9.63
N ALA A 149 14.65 8.12 9.80
CA ALA A 149 13.74 7.69 10.83
C ALA A 149 13.37 6.21 10.67
N LEU A 150 13.00 5.80 9.47
CA LEU A 150 12.61 4.42 9.16
C LEU A 150 13.76 3.42 9.41
N SER A 151 15.02 3.81 9.16
CA SER A 151 16.18 2.96 9.44
C SER A 151 16.41 2.67 10.93
N GLN A 152 15.77 3.41 11.83
CA GLN A 152 15.90 3.26 13.28
C GLN A 152 14.74 2.47 13.93
N LEU A 153 13.71 2.12 13.14
CA LEU A 153 12.49 1.52 13.63
C LEU A 153 12.43 0.02 13.32
N PRO A 154 11.71 -0.77 14.11
CA PRO A 154 11.62 -2.22 13.93
C PRO A 154 10.66 -2.59 12.78
N LEU A 155 10.75 -1.86 11.69
CA LEU A 155 9.97 -2.13 10.48
C LEU A 155 10.83 -2.90 9.48
N LYS A 156 10.22 -3.83 8.75
CA LYS A 156 10.95 -4.70 7.82
C LYS A 156 11.02 -4.14 6.41
N TYR A 157 10.04 -3.31 6.03
CA TYR A 157 9.98 -2.79 4.67
C TYR A 157 9.22 -1.47 4.54
N THR A 158 9.52 -0.77 3.47
CA THR A 158 8.69 0.28 2.87
C THR A 158 8.53 0.02 1.37
N SER A 159 7.72 0.81 0.67
CA SER A 159 7.55 0.66 -0.79
C SER A 159 7.23 1.97 -1.48
N ASP A 160 7.59 2.05 -2.76
CA ASP A 160 7.08 3.04 -3.72
C ASP A 160 6.25 2.35 -4.82
N ALA A 161 6.01 3.02 -5.94
CA ALA A 161 5.22 2.49 -7.05
C ALA A 161 5.89 1.30 -7.76
N GLN A 162 7.23 1.16 -7.71
CA GLN A 162 7.98 0.16 -8.46
C GLN A 162 8.74 -0.84 -7.60
N HIS A 163 9.07 -0.47 -6.36
CA HIS A 163 9.94 -1.28 -5.50
C HIS A 163 9.31 -1.56 -4.14
N LEU A 164 9.72 -2.68 -3.56
CA LEU A 164 9.75 -2.90 -2.13
C LEU A 164 11.18 -2.64 -1.64
N TYR A 165 11.33 -1.91 -0.55
CA TYR A 165 12.62 -1.64 0.07
C TYR A 165 12.72 -2.39 1.38
N ARG A 166 13.74 -3.23 1.52
CA ARG A 166 14.04 -3.87 2.80
C ARG A 166 14.71 -2.86 3.74
N LEU A 167 14.21 -2.77 4.95
CA LEU A 167 14.77 -1.95 6.01
C LEU A 167 15.71 -2.80 6.90
N PRO A 168 16.69 -2.18 7.55
CA PRO A 168 16.98 -0.74 7.60
C PRO A 168 17.79 -0.18 6.40
N GLU A 169 18.40 -1.03 5.56
CA GLU A 169 19.38 -0.65 4.52
C GLU A 169 18.76 -0.03 3.27
N PHE A 170 17.42 0.01 3.16
CA PHE A 170 16.70 0.44 1.94
C PHE A 170 17.13 -0.33 0.68
N THR A 171 17.42 -1.63 0.83
CA THR A 171 17.72 -2.49 -0.31
C THR A 171 16.49 -2.60 -1.22
N ALA A 172 16.60 -2.08 -2.44
CA ALA A 172 15.51 -2.09 -3.41
C ALA A 172 15.32 -3.49 -4.01
N ILE A 173 14.07 -3.90 -4.14
CA ILE A 173 13.64 -5.13 -4.77
C ILE A 173 12.55 -4.77 -5.79
N ASP A 174 12.75 -5.14 -7.04
CA ASP A 174 11.76 -4.88 -8.10
C ASP A 174 10.43 -5.57 -7.78
N ALA A 175 9.40 -4.75 -7.61
CA ALA A 175 8.05 -5.18 -7.30
C ALA A 175 7.04 -4.20 -7.91
N PRO A 176 6.91 -4.19 -9.25
CA PRO A 176 6.14 -3.19 -9.96
C PRO A 176 4.66 -3.20 -9.56
N GLY A 177 4.08 -2.00 -9.45
CA GLY A 177 2.70 -1.77 -9.08
C GLY A 177 1.84 -1.23 -10.22
N LEU A 178 0.74 -1.89 -10.51
CA LEU A 178 -0.34 -1.35 -11.34
C LEU A 178 -1.23 -0.45 -10.48
N VAL A 179 -1.32 0.82 -10.85
CA VAL A 179 -2.09 1.84 -10.11
C VAL A 179 -2.85 2.69 -11.11
N TRP A 180 -4.07 3.06 -10.76
CA TRP A 180 -4.90 3.94 -11.59
C TRP A 180 -4.97 5.37 -11.06
N SER A 181 -5.30 6.29 -11.98
CA SER A 181 -5.76 7.63 -11.66
C SER A 181 -7.24 7.75 -12.04
N ALA A 182 -8.14 7.44 -11.11
CA ALA A 182 -9.58 7.39 -11.37
C ALA A 182 -10.31 8.75 -11.22
N ARG A 183 -9.59 9.84 -10.94
CA ARG A 183 -10.17 11.17 -10.65
C ARG A 183 -11.03 11.76 -11.78
N SER A 184 -10.89 11.31 -13.03
CA SER A 184 -11.72 11.75 -14.15
C SER A 184 -11.95 10.63 -15.18
N ALA A 185 -13.02 10.74 -16.00
CA ALA A 185 -13.38 9.69 -16.97
C ALA A 185 -12.27 9.42 -18.00
N TRP A 186 -11.66 10.47 -18.55
CA TRP A 186 -10.57 10.32 -19.51
C TRP A 186 -9.31 9.69 -18.87
N ARG A 187 -9.00 10.04 -17.60
CA ARG A 187 -7.89 9.43 -16.85
C ARG A 187 -8.12 7.95 -16.63
N ARG A 188 -9.36 7.52 -16.34
CA ARG A 188 -9.69 6.09 -16.21
C ARG A 188 -9.45 5.34 -17.51
N GLY A 189 -9.84 5.90 -18.66
CA GLY A 189 -9.58 5.30 -19.98
C GLY A 189 -8.08 5.18 -20.28
N VAL A 190 -7.31 6.25 -20.08
CA VAL A 190 -5.86 6.24 -20.26
C VAL A 190 -5.19 5.27 -19.28
N SER A 191 -5.59 5.27 -18.00
CA SER A 191 -5.05 4.34 -16.99
C SER A 191 -5.28 2.88 -17.39
N LYS A 192 -6.45 2.55 -17.96
CA LYS A 192 -6.72 1.19 -18.46
C LYS A 192 -5.73 0.77 -19.56
N LEU A 193 -5.52 1.62 -20.55
CA LEU A 193 -4.59 1.33 -21.65
C LEU A 193 -3.15 1.19 -21.16
N LEU A 194 -2.70 2.10 -20.29
CA LEU A 194 -1.38 2.06 -19.69
C LEU A 194 -1.21 0.81 -18.83
N SER A 195 -2.20 0.45 -18.03
CA SER A 195 -2.16 -0.75 -17.19
C SER A 195 -2.02 -2.01 -18.03
N GLN A 196 -2.74 -2.12 -19.15
CA GLN A 196 -2.62 -3.26 -20.06
C GLN A 196 -1.22 -3.37 -20.67
N GLN A 197 -0.60 -2.25 -21.07
CA GLN A 197 0.77 -2.22 -21.58
C GLN A 197 1.81 -2.59 -20.49
N LEU A 198 1.65 -2.04 -19.29
CA LEU A 198 2.53 -2.32 -18.16
C LEU A 198 2.40 -3.78 -17.71
N GLU A 199 1.21 -4.32 -17.71
CA GLU A 199 0.94 -5.70 -17.38
C GLU A 199 1.63 -6.66 -18.36
N GLN A 200 1.55 -6.37 -19.66
CA GLN A 200 2.27 -7.11 -20.70
C GLN A 200 3.80 -7.06 -20.45
N ARG A 201 4.31 -5.85 -20.14
CA ARG A 201 5.74 -5.63 -19.85
C ARG A 201 6.20 -6.41 -18.61
N TRP A 202 5.34 -6.52 -17.59
CA TRP A 202 5.67 -7.18 -16.31
C TRP A 202 5.18 -8.61 -16.21
N ARG A 203 4.75 -9.20 -17.33
CA ARG A 203 4.19 -10.56 -17.34
C ARG A 203 5.15 -11.60 -16.73
N THR A 204 6.46 -11.42 -16.92
CA THR A 204 7.51 -12.30 -16.37
C THR A 204 8.07 -11.81 -15.03
N ALA A 205 7.57 -10.71 -14.48
CA ALA A 205 8.06 -10.20 -13.22
C ALA A 205 7.78 -11.19 -12.08
N PRO A 206 8.72 -11.38 -11.13
CA PRO A 206 8.57 -12.31 -10.02
C PRO A 206 7.41 -11.95 -9.09
N VAL A 207 6.96 -10.70 -9.13
CA VAL A 207 5.78 -10.21 -8.41
C VAL A 207 5.14 -9.05 -9.18
N ILE A 208 3.82 -8.95 -9.10
CA ILE A 208 3.03 -7.77 -9.52
C ILE A 208 2.18 -7.34 -8.33
N ARG A 209 2.07 -6.02 -8.14
CA ARG A 209 1.19 -5.42 -7.14
C ARG A 209 0.02 -4.73 -7.83
N LEU A 210 -1.19 -4.95 -7.31
CA LEU A 210 -2.39 -4.19 -7.68
C LEU A 210 -2.65 -3.16 -6.56
N GLY A 211 -2.37 -1.88 -6.82
CA GLY A 211 -2.54 -0.79 -5.87
C GLY A 211 -3.83 -0.03 -6.15
N LEU A 212 -4.82 -0.17 -5.27
CA LEU A 212 -6.16 0.39 -5.45
C LEU A 212 -6.43 1.49 -4.42
N HIS A 213 -7.09 2.56 -4.87
CA HIS A 213 -7.48 3.67 -4.00
C HIS A 213 -9.01 3.71 -3.84
N PRO A 214 -9.56 4.33 -2.78
CA PRO A 214 -11.01 4.42 -2.56
C PRO A 214 -11.75 5.02 -3.75
N VAL A 215 -11.17 6.03 -4.40
CA VAL A 215 -11.74 6.69 -5.58
C VAL A 215 -11.94 5.74 -6.76
N ASP A 216 -11.10 4.72 -6.91
CA ASP A 216 -11.24 3.70 -7.96
C ASP A 216 -12.48 2.84 -7.69
N MET A 217 -12.77 2.59 -6.43
CA MET A 217 -13.85 1.72 -6.00
C MET A 217 -15.24 2.36 -6.09
N ARG A 218 -15.33 3.69 -6.17
CA ARG A 218 -16.60 4.41 -6.40
C ARG A 218 -17.20 4.17 -7.77
N HIS A 219 -16.37 3.75 -8.74
CA HIS A 219 -16.78 3.58 -10.13
C HIS A 219 -16.87 2.08 -10.49
N GLU A 220 -18.04 1.62 -10.88
CA GLU A 220 -18.28 0.23 -11.31
C GLU A 220 -17.31 -0.21 -12.40
N PHE A 221 -17.03 0.65 -13.38
CA PHE A 221 -16.06 0.39 -14.43
C PHE A 221 -14.67 0.04 -13.87
N SER A 222 -14.19 0.77 -12.86
CA SER A 222 -12.90 0.52 -12.23
C SER A 222 -12.92 -0.75 -11.38
N ARG A 223 -13.98 -0.95 -10.59
CA ARG A 223 -14.15 -2.18 -9.79
C ARG A 223 -14.14 -3.42 -10.66
N THR A 224 -14.93 -3.41 -11.74
CA THR A 224 -15.01 -4.53 -12.69
C THR A 224 -13.66 -4.80 -13.34
N TYR A 225 -12.96 -3.76 -13.80
CA TYR A 225 -11.62 -3.93 -14.38
C TYR A 225 -10.65 -4.57 -13.40
N TRP A 226 -10.57 -4.06 -12.16
CA TRP A 226 -9.65 -4.57 -11.16
C TRP A 226 -9.95 -6.00 -10.75
N LEU A 227 -11.24 -6.33 -10.60
CA LEU A 227 -11.67 -7.71 -10.28
C LEU A 227 -11.33 -8.68 -11.42
N GLN A 228 -11.56 -8.28 -12.67
CA GLN A 228 -11.20 -9.08 -13.84
C GLN A 228 -9.68 -9.25 -13.97
N THR A 229 -8.91 -8.18 -13.71
CA THR A 229 -7.45 -8.23 -13.73
C THR A 229 -6.92 -9.17 -12.65
N LEU A 230 -7.43 -9.05 -11.42
CA LEU A 230 -7.09 -9.94 -10.31
C LEU A 230 -7.36 -11.42 -10.69
N LYS A 231 -8.60 -11.70 -11.13
CA LYS A 231 -8.99 -13.06 -11.52
C LYS A 231 -8.10 -13.63 -12.60
N ARG A 232 -7.84 -12.88 -13.66
CA ARG A 232 -6.98 -13.33 -14.76
C ARG A 232 -5.54 -13.62 -14.31
N LEU A 233 -4.95 -12.77 -13.47
CA LEU A 233 -3.61 -13.00 -12.93
C LEU A 233 -3.54 -14.24 -12.02
N LEU A 234 -4.62 -14.55 -11.28
CA LEU A 234 -4.76 -15.80 -10.55
C LEU A 234 -4.87 -17.01 -11.49
N ASP A 235 -5.70 -16.91 -12.53
CA ASP A 235 -5.87 -17.96 -13.56
C ASP A 235 -4.56 -18.22 -14.34
N GLU A 236 -3.69 -17.21 -14.48
CA GLU A 236 -2.33 -17.32 -15.06
C GLU A 236 -1.32 -17.98 -14.09
N GLY A 237 -1.74 -18.38 -12.90
CA GLY A 237 -0.94 -19.12 -11.93
C GLY A 237 -0.12 -18.24 -10.97
N ARG A 238 -0.41 -16.94 -10.86
CA ARG A 238 0.22 -16.12 -9.82
C ARG A 238 -0.35 -16.47 -8.46
N VAL A 239 0.52 -16.53 -7.46
CA VAL A 239 0.14 -16.88 -6.08
C VAL A 239 -0.17 -15.60 -5.30
N PRO A 240 -1.42 -15.45 -4.80
CA PRO A 240 -1.79 -14.30 -4.00
C PRO A 240 -1.12 -14.35 -2.61
N MET A 241 -0.57 -13.22 -2.17
CA MET A 241 0.06 -13.10 -0.86
C MET A 241 0.16 -11.65 -0.41
N THR A 242 0.43 -11.44 0.88
CA THR A 242 0.70 -10.11 1.43
C THR A 242 2.12 -9.65 1.09
N LYS A 243 2.38 -8.34 1.22
CA LYS A 243 3.74 -7.77 1.01
C LYS A 243 4.77 -8.42 1.94
N ALA A 244 4.44 -8.53 3.22
CA ALA A 244 5.36 -9.12 4.21
C ALA A 244 5.66 -10.59 3.91
N ARG A 245 4.66 -11.37 3.54
CA ARG A 245 4.83 -12.79 3.19
C ARG A 245 5.72 -12.93 1.95
N TRP A 246 5.45 -12.17 0.91
CA TRP A 246 6.27 -12.21 -0.30
C TRP A 246 7.74 -11.83 -0.02
N LEU A 247 7.96 -10.76 0.75
CA LEU A 247 9.30 -10.32 1.12
C LEU A 247 10.07 -11.38 1.92
N ALA A 248 9.40 -12.06 2.85
CA ALA A 248 10.01 -13.15 3.62
C ALA A 248 10.45 -14.32 2.72
N LEU A 249 9.58 -14.75 1.79
CA LEU A 249 9.91 -15.81 0.82
C LEU A 249 11.04 -15.39 -0.13
N HIS A 250 11.03 -14.16 -0.61
CA HIS A 250 12.10 -13.61 -1.46
C HIS A 250 13.45 -13.62 -0.73
N SER A 251 13.47 -13.25 0.55
CA SER A 251 14.68 -13.26 1.37
C SER A 251 15.25 -14.67 1.58
N GLN A 252 14.37 -15.64 1.79
CA GLN A 252 14.78 -17.05 1.94
C GLN A 252 15.39 -17.61 0.63
N ARG A 253 14.87 -17.22 -0.53
CA ARG A 253 15.43 -17.62 -1.84
C ARG A 253 16.82 -17.05 -2.03
N MET A 254 17.01 -15.77 -1.77
CA MET A 254 18.31 -15.11 -1.89
C MET A 254 19.37 -15.73 -0.95
N GLY A 255 18.99 -16.06 0.28
CA GLY A 255 19.87 -16.73 1.24
C GLY A 255 20.21 -18.18 0.91
N ARG A 256 19.42 -18.85 0.04
CA ARG A 256 19.74 -20.21 -0.46
C ARG A 256 20.59 -20.20 -1.72
N ALA A 257 20.63 -19.07 -2.43
CA ALA A 257 21.40 -18.91 -3.66
C ALA A 257 22.80 -18.32 -3.44
N ALA A 258 23.09 -17.84 -2.22
CA ALA A 258 24.40 -17.34 -1.76
C ALA A 258 25.16 -18.42 -1.01
#